data_eb764a79ef3a66f841250022614b2a6a
#
_entry.id   eb764a79ef3a66f841250022614b2a6a
#
_cell.length_a   1.000
_cell.length_b   1.000
_cell.length_c   1.000
_cell.angle_alpha   90.00
_cell.angle_beta   90.00
_cell.angle_gamma   90.00
#
_symmetry.space_group_name_H-M   'P 1'
#
loop_
_entity.id
_entity.type
_entity.pdbx_description
1 polymer ?
#
loop_
_entity_poly.entity_id
_entity_poly.type
_entity_poly.pdbx_seq_one_letter_code
_entity_poly.pdbx_strand_id
1 'polypeptide(L)'
;MAPVANLPIKTTLSPANQTELAAAVAEAYAGGSAIYPIGGGTSLDFGLPAKTPGSGLSLGGLTRIVDYPARDMTVTVEAGVTMKTLSELLAAEGQRLPLGVPLADKATVGGVVATNWNGPRRYGCGTVRDYVIGISAVDGRGMSFKGGGRVVKNVAGYDFCKLLTGSLGTLGVITQVTFKVRPLTEQFTLMACAVQTTRQAEKLLAALVTSATTPVAIELLCGTTWDSEPALKTLAGASGPEKLYLVVGFEGSAVEVEWMTGRLHDEWCALGIEAPITIGDAADFWKKLVDFPAVGNAQPADKDTAPLVLKASLVPSGVTPFIDALRTLDPPASIQCHAGNGIVIARLSAFPKEGLSRALVGNLQPAAAAHHGSLLVLSNPSGSEMTHQSVWGGLDVPFALMSAVKQKFDPKNILNPGRFVYV
;
A
#
# COMPACT_ATOMS: atom_id res chain seq x y z
N MET A 1 -9.21 24.02 10.18
CA MET A 1 -8.76 22.65 9.85
C MET A 1 -9.99 21.76 9.87
N ALA A 2 -10.22 21.00 8.81
CA ALA A 2 -11.25 19.97 8.86
C ALA A 2 -10.90 18.97 9.99
N PRO A 3 -11.89 18.42 10.71
CA PRO A 3 -11.63 17.40 11.71
C PRO A 3 -10.88 16.25 11.05
N VAL A 4 -9.77 15.84 11.65
CA VAL A 4 -9.00 14.67 11.19
C VAL A 4 -9.87 13.45 11.51
N ALA A 5 -10.53 12.92 10.48
CA ALA A 5 -11.49 11.84 10.61
C ALA A 5 -10.92 10.69 11.46
N ASN A 6 -11.66 10.25 12.46
CA ASN A 6 -11.40 9.08 13.31
C ASN A 6 -10.21 9.14 14.29
N LEU A 7 -9.56 10.30 14.48
CA LEU A 7 -8.56 10.46 15.55
C LEU A 7 -9.08 11.39 16.66
N PRO A 8 -8.95 11.01 17.93
CA PRO A 8 -9.41 11.81 19.08
C PRO A 8 -8.42 12.94 19.40
N ILE A 9 -8.17 13.83 18.43
CA ILE A 9 -7.19 14.90 18.49
C ILE A 9 -7.83 16.14 19.12
N LYS A 10 -7.22 16.68 20.19
CA LYS A 10 -7.61 17.92 20.85
C LYS A 10 -6.87 19.13 20.28
N THR A 11 -5.58 18.95 19.97
CA THR A 11 -4.68 20.00 19.47
C THR A 11 -3.79 19.40 18.38
N THR A 12 -3.25 20.26 17.51
CA THR A 12 -2.26 19.83 16.51
C THR A 12 -0.97 20.62 16.71
N LEU A 13 0.13 19.88 16.87
CA LEU A 13 1.48 20.40 16.92
C LEU A 13 2.07 20.37 15.50
N SER A 14 2.79 21.41 15.12
CA SER A 14 3.36 21.58 13.76
C SER A 14 4.82 21.98 13.85
N PRO A 15 5.73 21.07 14.25
CA PRO A 15 7.16 21.35 14.35
C PRO A 15 7.75 21.66 12.96
N ALA A 16 8.65 22.63 12.91
CA ALA A 16 9.33 23.04 11.68
C ALA A 16 10.57 22.17 11.35
N ASN A 17 11.07 21.42 12.33
CA ASN A 17 12.27 20.61 12.18
C ASN A 17 12.29 19.44 13.18
N GLN A 18 13.26 18.52 13.01
CA GLN A 18 13.40 17.33 13.85
C GLN A 18 13.65 17.66 15.33
N THR A 19 14.34 18.74 15.64
CA THR A 19 14.63 19.15 17.04
C THR A 19 13.35 19.55 17.75
N GLU A 20 12.54 20.38 17.13
CA GLU A 20 11.23 20.77 17.66
C GLU A 20 10.29 19.58 17.79
N LEU A 21 10.30 18.67 16.80
CA LEU A 21 9.53 17.44 16.83
C LEU A 21 9.95 16.56 18.03
N ALA A 22 11.25 16.38 18.24
CA ALA A 22 11.77 15.61 19.36
C ALA A 22 11.37 16.22 20.72
N ALA A 23 11.43 17.55 20.84
CA ALA A 23 10.98 18.26 22.03
C ALA A 23 9.49 18.06 22.29
N ALA A 24 8.66 18.16 21.26
CA ALA A 24 7.20 17.95 21.37
C ALA A 24 6.85 16.51 21.83
N VAL A 25 7.56 15.50 21.30
CA VAL A 25 7.39 14.10 21.72
C VAL A 25 7.88 13.92 23.17
N ALA A 26 9.02 14.51 23.56
CA ALA A 26 9.54 14.43 24.92
C ALA A 26 8.59 15.06 25.95
N GLU A 27 7.96 16.19 25.61
CA GLU A 27 6.94 16.83 26.45
C GLU A 27 5.70 15.92 26.60
N ALA A 28 5.21 15.36 25.51
CA ALA A 28 4.11 14.41 25.53
C ALA A 28 4.44 13.15 26.35
N TYR A 29 5.67 12.65 26.24
CA TYR A 29 6.16 11.53 27.05
C TYR A 29 6.18 11.88 28.53
N ALA A 30 6.66 13.05 28.90
CA ALA A 30 6.66 13.51 30.31
C ALA A 30 5.23 13.55 30.86
N GLY A 31 4.29 14.12 30.09
CA GLY A 31 2.87 14.25 30.47
C GLY A 31 2.03 12.99 30.27
N GLY A 32 2.55 11.91 29.67
CA GLY A 32 1.79 10.69 29.35
C GLY A 32 0.68 10.93 28.31
N SER A 33 0.84 11.92 27.42
CA SER A 33 -0.17 12.29 26.43
C SER A 33 0.04 11.57 25.10
N ALA A 34 -1.04 11.09 24.48
CA ALA A 34 -0.95 10.41 23.19
C ALA A 34 -0.55 11.36 22.07
N ILE A 35 0.27 10.86 21.12
CA ILE A 35 0.72 11.54 19.90
C ILE A 35 0.29 10.74 18.68
N TYR A 36 -0.30 11.43 17.71
CA TYR A 36 -0.73 10.89 16.42
C TYR A 36 0.05 11.55 15.29
N PRO A 37 1.12 10.92 14.77
CA PRO A 37 1.87 11.44 13.62
C PRO A 37 0.99 11.51 12.38
N ILE A 38 0.98 12.68 11.72
CA ILE A 38 0.14 12.95 10.55
C ILE A 38 1.02 13.49 9.42
N GLY A 39 1.12 12.74 8.33
CA GLY A 39 1.65 13.20 7.06
C GLY A 39 0.57 13.85 6.20
N GLY A 40 0.34 13.32 4.99
CA GLY A 40 -0.70 13.81 4.08
C GLY A 40 -2.14 13.38 4.41
N GLY A 41 -2.35 12.60 5.47
CA GLY A 41 -3.68 12.17 5.90
C GLY A 41 -4.34 11.09 5.04
N THR A 42 -3.61 10.44 4.14
CA THR A 42 -4.15 9.50 3.14
C THR A 42 -4.44 8.10 3.64
N SER A 43 -4.06 7.77 4.89
CA SER A 43 -4.20 6.42 5.47
C SER A 43 -4.50 6.47 6.97
N LEU A 44 -5.25 7.48 7.43
CA LEU A 44 -5.51 7.67 8.86
C LEU A 44 -6.49 6.65 9.44
N ASP A 45 -7.29 6.01 8.63
CA ASP A 45 -8.22 4.94 8.99
C ASP A 45 -7.58 3.53 8.93
N PHE A 46 -6.33 3.42 8.47
CA PHE A 46 -5.61 2.15 8.51
C PHE A 46 -5.21 1.78 9.94
N GLY A 47 -5.67 0.64 10.39
CA GLY A 47 -5.52 0.14 11.76
C GLY A 47 -6.78 0.34 12.62
N LEU A 48 -6.69 -0.01 13.89
CA LEU A 48 -7.81 0.16 14.82
C LEU A 48 -8.14 1.64 15.05
N PRO A 49 -9.41 1.98 15.29
CA PRO A 49 -9.79 3.32 15.71
C PRO A 49 -9.06 3.74 16.97
N ALA A 50 -8.44 4.91 16.94
CA ALA A 50 -7.79 5.47 18.12
C ALA A 50 -8.84 5.86 19.16
N LYS A 51 -8.61 5.49 20.43
CA LYS A 51 -9.55 5.77 21.55
C LYS A 51 -8.99 6.76 22.57
N THR A 52 -7.67 6.88 22.66
CA THR A 52 -7.01 7.72 23.66
C THR A 52 -6.95 9.17 23.17
N PRO A 53 -7.55 10.14 23.88
CA PRO A 53 -7.41 11.55 23.52
C PRO A 53 -5.96 12.00 23.52
N GLY A 54 -5.56 12.79 22.49
CA GLY A 54 -4.17 13.22 22.36
C GLY A 54 -3.98 14.38 21.40
N SER A 55 -2.74 14.57 20.97
CA SER A 55 -2.35 15.60 20.02
C SER A 55 -1.98 15.01 18.65
N GLY A 56 -2.43 15.65 17.59
CA GLY A 56 -1.91 15.43 16.25
C GLY A 56 -0.51 16.03 16.14
N LEU A 57 0.42 15.31 15.50
CA LEU A 57 1.76 15.79 15.19
C LEU A 57 1.92 15.89 13.68
N SER A 58 1.74 17.10 13.15
CA SER A 58 1.82 17.36 11.72
C SER A 58 3.27 17.33 11.25
N LEU A 59 3.55 16.55 10.22
CA LEU A 59 4.86 16.52 9.56
C LEU A 59 4.95 17.49 8.36
N GLY A 60 3.92 18.30 8.16
CA GLY A 60 3.87 19.26 7.04
C GLY A 60 4.94 20.35 7.07
N GLY A 61 5.63 20.56 8.20
CA GLY A 61 6.80 21.43 8.30
C GLY A 61 8.12 20.79 7.87
N LEU A 62 8.19 19.45 7.72
CA LEU A 62 9.38 18.71 7.37
C LEU A 62 9.39 18.39 5.86
N THR A 63 9.66 19.38 5.03
CA THR A 63 9.50 19.25 3.55
C THR A 63 10.78 19.51 2.75
N ARG A 64 11.94 19.53 3.41
CA ARG A 64 13.22 19.80 2.74
C ARG A 64 13.72 18.60 1.96
N ILE A 65 14.31 18.86 0.79
CA ILE A 65 15.22 17.94 0.11
C ILE A 65 16.57 18.10 0.83
N VAL A 66 16.96 17.10 1.61
CA VAL A 66 18.14 17.18 2.48
C VAL A 66 19.41 17.01 1.68
N ASP A 67 19.38 16.06 0.72
CA ASP A 67 20.51 15.80 -0.16
C ASP A 67 20.08 14.97 -1.37
N TYR A 68 20.59 15.30 -2.55
CA TYR A 68 20.30 14.57 -3.79
C TYR A 68 21.51 14.53 -4.72
N PRO A 69 22.50 13.67 -4.44
CA PRO A 69 23.58 13.39 -5.38
C PRO A 69 23.05 12.46 -6.49
N ALA A 70 22.48 13.02 -7.55
CA ALA A 70 21.80 12.27 -8.61
C ALA A 70 22.69 11.18 -9.24
N ARG A 71 24.02 11.45 -9.37
CA ARG A 71 24.99 10.47 -9.89
C ARG A 71 25.15 9.23 -9.01
N ASP A 72 24.88 9.33 -7.71
CA ASP A 72 24.96 8.22 -6.77
C ASP A 72 23.65 7.42 -6.70
N MET A 73 22.65 7.82 -7.47
CA MET A 73 21.33 7.18 -7.50
C MET A 73 20.69 7.10 -6.12
N THR A 74 20.86 8.14 -5.29
CA THR A 74 20.27 8.22 -3.95
C THR A 74 19.69 9.60 -3.70
N VAL A 75 18.62 9.66 -2.92
CA VAL A 75 18.00 10.91 -2.47
C VAL A 75 17.62 10.81 -0.99
N THR A 76 17.88 11.87 -0.24
CA THR A 76 17.48 12.02 1.18
C THR A 76 16.49 13.17 1.28
N VAL A 77 15.30 12.88 1.80
CA VAL A 77 14.24 13.86 1.94
C VAL A 77 13.62 13.79 3.34
N GLU A 78 13.03 14.89 3.77
CA GLU A 78 12.24 14.93 5.00
C GLU A 78 10.88 14.22 4.80
N ALA A 79 10.33 13.72 5.89
CA ALA A 79 9.18 12.82 5.88
C ALA A 79 7.86 13.47 5.39
N GLY A 80 7.75 14.79 5.44
CA GLY A 80 6.60 15.55 4.96
C GLY A 80 6.61 15.87 3.46
N VAL A 81 7.70 15.58 2.74
CA VAL A 81 7.75 15.72 1.27
C VAL A 81 6.68 14.82 0.65
N THR A 82 5.87 15.36 -0.29
CA THR A 82 4.86 14.54 -0.99
C THR A 82 5.50 13.62 -2.02
N MET A 83 4.85 12.50 -2.30
CA MET A 83 5.35 11.57 -3.32
C MET A 83 5.37 12.20 -4.71
N LYS A 84 4.43 13.12 -5.00
CA LYS A 84 4.42 13.89 -6.25
C LYS A 84 5.65 14.77 -6.34
N THR A 85 5.93 15.59 -5.32
CA THR A 85 7.14 16.46 -5.28
C THR A 85 8.42 15.67 -5.45
N LEU A 86 8.53 14.50 -4.76
CA LEU A 86 9.68 13.62 -4.92
C LEU A 86 9.78 13.07 -6.35
N SER A 87 8.65 12.65 -6.94
CA SER A 87 8.63 12.14 -8.32
C SER A 87 9.05 13.16 -9.35
N GLU A 88 8.58 14.40 -9.21
CA GLU A 88 8.94 15.53 -10.09
C GLU A 88 10.43 15.89 -9.97
N LEU A 89 10.97 15.92 -8.74
CA LEU A 89 12.39 16.13 -8.49
C LEU A 89 13.26 15.07 -9.19
N LEU A 90 12.91 13.80 -9.02
CA LEU A 90 13.66 12.68 -9.61
C LEU A 90 13.57 12.67 -11.14
N ALA A 91 12.39 12.95 -11.68
CA ALA A 91 12.17 12.98 -13.13
C ALA A 91 13.01 14.05 -13.84
N ALA A 92 13.28 15.19 -13.19
CA ALA A 92 14.14 16.24 -13.71
C ALA A 92 15.58 15.76 -13.98
N GLU A 93 16.04 14.74 -13.26
CA GLU A 93 17.35 14.09 -13.42
C GLU A 93 17.25 12.75 -14.19
N GLY A 94 16.14 12.46 -14.86
CA GLY A 94 15.94 11.19 -15.57
C GLY A 94 15.87 9.97 -14.65
N GLN A 95 15.44 10.16 -13.39
CA GLN A 95 15.36 9.13 -12.36
C GLN A 95 13.94 8.95 -11.84
N ARG A 96 13.70 7.86 -11.15
CA ARG A 96 12.41 7.55 -10.51
C ARG A 96 12.57 6.67 -9.27
N LEU A 97 11.57 6.76 -8.41
CA LEU A 97 11.27 5.78 -7.38
C LEU A 97 10.05 4.97 -7.88
N PRO A 98 10.22 3.69 -8.32
CA PRO A 98 9.16 2.96 -9.04
C PRO A 98 8.08 2.40 -8.09
N LEU A 99 7.55 3.22 -7.22
CA LEU A 99 6.47 2.90 -6.30
C LEU A 99 5.15 3.46 -6.83
N GLY A 100 4.12 2.63 -6.86
CA GLY A 100 2.75 3.07 -7.11
C GLY A 100 2.12 3.49 -5.78
N VAL A 101 2.01 4.78 -5.53
CA VAL A 101 1.43 5.31 -4.30
C VAL A 101 0.15 6.08 -4.62
N PRO A 102 -1.00 5.68 -4.07
CA PRO A 102 -2.25 6.41 -4.29
C PRO A 102 -2.21 7.79 -3.67
N LEU A 103 -2.97 8.72 -4.27
CA LEU A 103 -3.06 10.11 -3.82
C LEU A 103 -1.67 10.76 -3.65
N ALA A 104 -0.77 10.55 -4.60
CA ALA A 104 0.63 10.97 -4.51
C ALA A 104 0.83 12.49 -4.29
N ASP A 105 -0.15 13.32 -4.67
CA ASP A 105 -0.21 14.74 -4.39
C ASP A 105 -0.33 15.08 -2.90
N LYS A 106 -0.89 14.16 -2.10
CA LYS A 106 -1.08 14.29 -0.63
C LYS A 106 -0.21 13.33 0.16
N ALA A 107 -0.06 12.08 -0.33
CA ALA A 107 0.71 11.06 0.35
C ALA A 107 2.16 11.52 0.56
N THR A 108 2.63 11.51 1.81
CA THR A 108 3.98 11.94 2.16
C THR A 108 4.93 10.76 2.29
N VAL A 109 6.21 11.00 2.06
CA VAL A 109 7.29 10.01 2.17
C VAL A 109 7.23 9.24 3.50
N GLY A 110 7.12 9.94 4.62
CA GLY A 110 7.03 9.31 5.94
C GLY A 110 5.79 8.44 6.11
N GLY A 111 4.64 8.89 5.60
CA GLY A 111 3.39 8.13 5.62
C GLY A 111 3.47 6.85 4.79
N VAL A 112 4.05 6.94 3.58
CA VAL A 112 4.24 5.79 2.68
C VAL A 112 5.16 4.73 3.30
N VAL A 113 6.27 5.16 3.91
CA VAL A 113 7.18 4.24 4.60
C VAL A 113 6.51 3.64 5.84
N ALA A 114 5.84 4.46 6.66
CA ALA A 114 5.18 4.00 7.88
C ALA A 114 4.05 2.98 7.61
N THR A 115 3.35 3.10 6.48
CA THR A 115 2.27 2.18 6.07
C THR A 115 2.75 1.02 5.19
N ASN A 116 4.01 1.05 4.73
CA ASN A 116 4.57 0.11 3.76
C ASN A 116 3.69 -0.01 2.51
N TRP A 117 3.31 1.13 1.95
CA TRP A 117 2.40 1.16 0.82
C TRP A 117 3.09 0.74 -0.47
N ASN A 118 2.52 -0.23 -1.19
CA ASN A 118 3.07 -0.77 -2.43
C ASN A 118 1.96 -0.92 -3.47
N GLY A 119 2.24 -0.49 -4.69
CA GLY A 119 1.34 -0.61 -5.83
C GLY A 119 1.69 -1.76 -6.79
N PRO A 120 1.08 -1.75 -7.99
CA PRO A 120 1.21 -2.83 -8.97
C PRO A 120 2.64 -3.16 -9.41
N ARG A 121 3.53 -2.15 -9.51
CA ARG A 121 4.95 -2.34 -9.90
C ARG A 121 5.76 -3.21 -8.93
N ARG A 122 5.19 -3.53 -7.77
CA ARG A 122 5.90 -4.38 -6.80
C ARG A 122 6.36 -5.72 -7.37
N TYR A 123 5.69 -6.20 -8.43
CA TYR A 123 6.07 -7.48 -9.06
C TYR A 123 7.47 -7.42 -9.68
N GLY A 124 7.74 -6.47 -10.55
CA GLY A 124 9.04 -6.36 -11.22
C GLY A 124 10.03 -5.43 -10.52
N CYS A 125 9.54 -4.49 -9.70
CA CYS A 125 10.38 -3.46 -9.11
C CYS A 125 10.68 -3.65 -7.62
N GLY A 126 9.91 -4.47 -6.90
CA GLY A 126 10.02 -4.61 -5.45
C GLY A 126 9.14 -3.63 -4.68
N THR A 127 9.40 -3.50 -3.38
CA THR A 127 8.55 -2.81 -2.42
C THR A 127 9.24 -1.56 -1.85
N VAL A 128 8.50 -0.71 -1.14
CA VAL A 128 9.06 0.43 -0.37
C VAL A 128 10.28 0.00 0.44
N ARG A 129 10.18 -1.16 1.10
CA ARG A 129 11.22 -1.71 1.96
C ARG A 129 12.54 -1.97 1.23
N ASP A 130 12.48 -2.23 -0.08
CA ASP A 130 13.65 -2.52 -0.91
C ASP A 130 14.39 -1.24 -1.34
N TYR A 131 13.71 -0.09 -1.26
CA TYR A 131 14.27 1.21 -1.67
C TYR A 131 14.77 2.06 -0.51
N VAL A 132 14.26 1.87 0.71
CA VAL A 132 14.72 2.61 1.90
C VAL A 132 16.08 2.08 2.35
N ILE A 133 17.13 2.90 2.22
CA ILE A 133 18.50 2.56 2.60
C ILE A 133 19.00 3.35 3.82
N GLY A 134 18.30 4.42 4.18
CA GLY A 134 18.58 5.21 5.39
C GLY A 134 17.30 5.81 5.96
N ILE A 135 17.25 5.92 7.28
CA ILE A 135 16.08 6.46 7.98
C ILE A 135 16.51 7.22 9.25
N SER A 136 15.87 8.35 9.53
CA SER A 136 15.95 9.06 10.81
C SER A 136 14.57 9.14 11.42
N ALA A 137 14.49 8.94 12.72
CA ALA A 137 13.22 8.96 13.45
C ALA A 137 13.42 9.45 14.90
N VAL A 138 12.31 9.74 15.57
CA VAL A 138 12.23 10.09 16.99
C VAL A 138 11.39 9.02 17.70
N ASP A 139 11.95 8.40 18.75
CA ASP A 139 11.25 7.39 19.56
C ASP A 139 10.17 8.01 20.48
N GLY A 140 9.41 7.17 21.18
CA GLY A 140 8.37 7.63 22.11
C GLY A 140 8.87 8.42 23.31
N ARG A 141 10.18 8.46 23.58
CA ARG A 141 10.82 9.30 24.63
C ARG A 141 11.28 10.65 24.11
N GLY A 142 11.14 10.92 22.82
CA GLY A 142 11.70 12.10 22.17
C GLY A 142 13.17 11.98 21.79
N MET A 143 13.73 10.75 21.83
CA MET A 143 15.13 10.52 21.46
C MET A 143 15.26 10.31 19.96
N SER A 144 16.08 11.13 19.31
CA SER A 144 16.40 10.97 17.89
C SER A 144 17.35 9.80 17.66
N PHE A 145 17.06 8.98 16.67
CA PHE A 145 17.91 7.88 16.24
C PHE A 145 17.92 7.76 14.71
N LYS A 146 18.92 7.07 14.18
CA LYS A 146 19.05 6.83 12.73
C LYS A 146 19.59 5.44 12.47
N GLY A 147 19.28 4.92 11.28
CA GLY A 147 19.80 3.66 10.78
C GLY A 147 20.04 3.71 9.28
N GLY A 148 20.93 2.85 8.79
CA GLY A 148 21.33 2.89 7.39
C GLY A 148 22.14 4.14 7.03
N GLY A 149 22.13 4.49 5.76
CA GLY A 149 22.89 5.63 5.24
C GLY A 149 22.78 5.73 3.72
N ARG A 150 23.66 6.50 3.09
CA ARG A 150 23.69 6.70 1.63
C ARG A 150 24.37 5.56 0.86
N VAL A 151 24.85 4.53 1.54
CA VAL A 151 25.50 3.38 0.92
C VAL A 151 24.51 2.25 0.74
N VAL A 152 24.46 1.67 -0.46
CA VAL A 152 23.53 0.60 -0.81
C VAL A 152 23.77 -0.68 0.00
N LYS A 153 25.01 -0.89 0.46
CA LYS A 153 25.40 -2.03 1.29
C LYS A 153 25.88 -1.53 2.66
N ASN A 154 24.99 -1.57 3.64
CA ASN A 154 25.32 -1.30 5.05
C ASN A 154 25.01 -2.57 5.87
N VAL A 155 26.06 -3.17 6.43
CA VAL A 155 25.97 -4.41 7.22
C VAL A 155 26.23 -4.17 8.70
N ALA A 156 26.48 -2.92 9.11
CA ALA A 156 26.75 -2.56 10.49
C ALA A 156 25.48 -2.05 11.19
N GLY A 157 25.22 -2.55 12.38
CA GLY A 157 24.11 -2.12 13.23
C GLY A 157 22.75 -2.78 12.91
N TYR A 158 21.72 -2.27 13.58
CA TYR A 158 20.35 -2.75 13.39
C TYR A 158 19.71 -2.14 12.14
N ASP A 159 18.92 -2.93 11.42
CA ASP A 159 18.19 -2.48 10.22
C ASP A 159 16.89 -1.75 10.62
N PHE A 160 17.05 -0.51 11.05
CA PHE A 160 15.90 0.35 11.37
C PHE A 160 15.08 0.72 10.14
N CYS A 161 15.68 0.69 8.94
CA CYS A 161 14.94 0.91 7.70
C CYS A 161 13.81 -0.11 7.55
N LYS A 162 14.14 -1.39 7.78
CA LYS A 162 13.14 -2.46 7.72
C LYS A 162 12.21 -2.48 8.92
N LEU A 163 12.68 -2.13 10.11
CA LEU A 163 11.86 -2.12 11.32
C LEU A 163 10.77 -1.05 11.27
N LEU A 164 11.10 0.16 10.80
CA LEU A 164 10.15 1.28 10.76
C LEU A 164 9.24 1.23 9.54
N THR A 165 9.61 0.52 8.46
CA THR A 165 8.73 0.31 7.31
C THR A 165 7.56 -0.58 7.71
N GLY A 166 6.34 -0.03 7.66
CA GLY A 166 5.11 -0.68 8.08
C GLY A 166 4.82 -0.60 9.59
N SER A 167 5.54 0.24 10.33
CA SER A 167 5.35 0.42 11.77
C SER A 167 4.09 1.24 12.15
N LEU A 168 3.41 1.85 11.19
CA LEU A 168 2.26 2.74 11.39
C LEU A 168 2.54 3.88 12.39
N GLY A 169 3.80 4.32 12.50
CA GLY A 169 4.19 5.35 13.44
C GLY A 169 4.07 4.95 14.92
N THR A 170 3.97 3.65 15.23
CA THR A 170 3.86 3.15 16.61
C THR A 170 5.21 2.95 17.30
N LEU A 171 6.30 2.83 16.54
CA LEU A 171 7.65 2.64 17.06
C LEU A 171 8.48 3.92 17.07
N GLY A 172 8.08 4.90 16.29
CA GLY A 172 8.77 6.18 16.17
C GLY A 172 8.14 7.05 15.11
N VAL A 173 8.42 8.34 15.18
CA VAL A 173 8.02 9.33 14.19
C VAL A 173 9.15 9.47 13.17
N ILE A 174 8.92 9.02 11.95
CA ILE A 174 9.91 9.11 10.85
C ILE A 174 10.06 10.59 10.48
N THR A 175 11.31 11.07 10.42
CA THR A 175 11.62 12.48 10.14
C THR A 175 12.36 12.67 8.82
N GLN A 176 13.19 11.70 8.42
CA GLN A 176 13.92 11.70 7.15
C GLN A 176 14.03 10.29 6.59
N VAL A 177 14.05 10.17 5.27
CA VAL A 177 14.25 8.91 4.56
C VAL A 177 15.26 9.10 3.44
N THR A 178 16.18 8.15 3.33
CA THR A 178 17.09 8.03 2.19
C THR A 178 16.65 6.86 1.32
N PHE A 179 16.39 7.13 0.05
CA PHE A 179 16.06 6.13 -0.94
C PHE A 179 17.22 5.88 -1.91
N LYS A 180 17.40 4.65 -2.34
CA LYS A 180 18.01 4.38 -3.64
C LYS A 180 16.95 4.58 -4.72
N VAL A 181 17.35 5.10 -5.88
CA VAL A 181 16.45 5.35 -7.01
C VAL A 181 16.88 4.54 -8.24
N ARG A 182 16.08 4.57 -9.29
CA ARG A 182 16.35 3.91 -10.57
C ARG A 182 16.29 4.91 -11.72
N PRO A 183 16.93 4.63 -12.87
CA PRO A 183 16.71 5.40 -14.09
C PRO A 183 15.23 5.39 -14.50
N LEU A 184 14.80 6.48 -15.12
CA LEU A 184 13.51 6.51 -15.79
C LEU A 184 13.52 5.53 -16.97
N THR A 185 12.45 4.81 -17.18
CA THR A 185 12.31 3.93 -18.35
C THR A 185 11.84 4.74 -19.56
N GLU A 186 12.30 4.34 -20.73
CA GLU A 186 11.95 4.99 -21.99
C GLU A 186 10.46 4.80 -22.31
N GLN A 187 9.95 3.58 -22.13
CA GLN A 187 8.57 3.22 -22.45
C GLN A 187 7.90 2.43 -21.34
N PHE A 188 6.60 2.66 -21.21
CA PHE A 188 5.67 1.90 -20.37
C PHE A 188 4.44 1.52 -21.19
N THR A 189 4.01 0.27 -21.11
CA THR A 189 2.85 -0.24 -21.85
C THR A 189 2.06 -1.21 -21.00
N LEU A 190 0.75 -1.23 -21.18
CA LEU A 190 -0.17 -2.18 -20.58
C LEU A 190 -0.85 -3.01 -21.66
N MET A 191 -0.83 -4.32 -21.49
CA MET A 191 -1.65 -5.26 -22.26
C MET A 191 -2.80 -5.78 -21.41
N ALA A 192 -3.95 -6.00 -22.02
CA ALA A 192 -5.10 -6.54 -21.33
C ALA A 192 -5.82 -7.61 -22.15
N CYS A 193 -6.38 -8.60 -21.46
CA CYS A 193 -7.31 -9.56 -22.04
C CYS A 193 -8.49 -9.82 -21.09
N ALA A 194 -9.61 -10.20 -21.69
CA ALA A 194 -10.77 -10.67 -20.93
C ALA A 194 -10.63 -12.16 -20.61
N VAL A 195 -11.06 -12.52 -19.40
CA VAL A 195 -11.00 -13.88 -18.85
C VAL A 195 -12.38 -14.28 -18.36
N GLN A 196 -12.86 -15.44 -18.75
CA GLN A 196 -14.22 -15.88 -18.48
C GLN A 196 -14.41 -16.50 -17.10
N THR A 197 -13.38 -17.15 -16.56
CA THR A 197 -13.45 -17.89 -15.30
C THR A 197 -12.16 -17.77 -14.51
N THR A 198 -12.22 -17.95 -13.21
CA THR A 198 -11.04 -18.03 -12.33
C THR A 198 -10.08 -19.14 -12.74
N ARG A 199 -10.60 -20.28 -13.23
CA ARG A 199 -9.79 -21.39 -13.78
C ARG A 199 -8.99 -21.00 -15.03
N GLN A 200 -9.57 -20.19 -15.92
CA GLN A 200 -8.83 -19.66 -17.07
C GLN A 200 -7.76 -18.66 -16.60
N ALA A 201 -8.07 -17.81 -15.62
CA ALA A 201 -7.10 -16.91 -15.01
C ALA A 201 -5.89 -17.67 -14.44
N GLU A 202 -6.11 -18.77 -13.72
CA GLU A 202 -5.01 -19.61 -13.18
C GLU A 202 -4.08 -20.12 -14.28
N LYS A 203 -4.63 -20.59 -15.39
CA LYS A 203 -3.83 -21.06 -16.53
C LYS A 203 -2.97 -19.96 -17.13
N LEU A 204 -3.53 -18.76 -17.31
CA LEU A 204 -2.80 -17.60 -17.82
C LEU A 204 -1.72 -17.11 -16.84
N LEU A 205 -2.04 -17.07 -15.56
CA LEU A 205 -1.06 -16.70 -14.51
C LEU A 205 0.09 -17.72 -14.44
N ALA A 206 -0.22 -19.02 -14.53
CA ALA A 206 0.81 -20.06 -14.57
C ALA A 206 1.70 -19.94 -15.82
N ALA A 207 1.13 -19.63 -16.98
CA ALA A 207 1.88 -19.41 -18.21
C ALA A 207 2.82 -18.19 -18.11
N LEU A 208 2.40 -17.11 -17.46
CA LEU A 208 3.24 -15.93 -17.23
C LEU A 208 4.51 -16.25 -16.42
N VAL A 209 4.46 -17.22 -15.51
CA VAL A 209 5.65 -17.64 -14.73
C VAL A 209 6.75 -18.23 -15.61
N THR A 210 6.37 -18.89 -16.71
CA THR A 210 7.29 -19.53 -17.66
C THR A 210 7.46 -18.73 -18.95
N SER A 211 6.80 -17.59 -19.08
CA SER A 211 6.94 -16.69 -20.21
C SER A 211 8.39 -16.19 -20.34
N ALA A 212 8.81 -15.91 -21.56
CA ALA A 212 10.08 -15.25 -21.83
C ALA A 212 10.02 -13.73 -21.51
N THR A 213 8.83 -13.18 -21.25
CA THR A 213 8.64 -11.78 -20.90
C THR A 213 8.96 -11.50 -19.44
N THR A 214 9.29 -10.24 -19.11
CA THR A 214 9.59 -9.80 -17.76
C THR A 214 8.64 -8.66 -17.34
N PRO A 215 7.39 -8.96 -16.98
CA PRO A 215 6.42 -7.95 -16.61
C PRO A 215 6.80 -7.23 -15.32
N VAL A 216 6.45 -5.95 -15.22
CA VAL A 216 6.58 -5.16 -13.98
C VAL A 216 5.33 -5.20 -13.12
N ALA A 217 4.19 -5.55 -13.72
CA ALA A 217 2.90 -5.69 -13.04
C ALA A 217 2.09 -6.83 -13.67
N ILE A 218 1.38 -7.58 -12.83
CA ILE A 218 0.41 -8.61 -13.23
C ILE A 218 -0.83 -8.40 -12.38
N GLU A 219 -1.86 -7.81 -12.99
CA GLU A 219 -3.08 -7.41 -12.30
C GLU A 219 -4.27 -8.26 -12.77
N LEU A 220 -5.02 -8.80 -11.82
CA LEU A 220 -6.30 -9.46 -12.10
C LEU A 220 -7.42 -8.61 -11.51
N LEU A 221 -8.36 -8.19 -12.35
CA LEU A 221 -9.36 -7.20 -12.03
C LEU A 221 -10.76 -7.76 -12.22
N CYS A 222 -11.71 -7.42 -11.34
CA CYS A 222 -13.13 -7.74 -11.54
C CYS A 222 -14.03 -6.86 -10.68
N GLY A 223 -15.33 -6.86 -11.02
CA GLY A 223 -16.39 -6.14 -10.31
C GLY A 223 -16.67 -4.76 -10.89
N THR A 224 -17.60 -4.06 -10.25
CA THR A 224 -18.29 -2.90 -10.83
C THR A 224 -17.37 -1.76 -11.27
N THR A 225 -16.31 -1.50 -10.53
CA THR A 225 -15.31 -0.46 -10.91
C THR A 225 -14.67 -0.76 -12.26
N TRP A 226 -14.25 -2.00 -12.46
CA TRP A 226 -13.52 -2.41 -13.66
C TRP A 226 -14.42 -2.69 -14.84
N ASP A 227 -15.64 -3.16 -14.58
CA ASP A 227 -16.68 -3.35 -15.61
C ASP A 227 -17.13 -2.04 -16.24
N SER A 228 -17.03 -0.94 -15.51
CA SER A 228 -17.34 0.40 -16.01
C SER A 228 -16.16 1.09 -16.72
N GLU A 229 -14.96 0.51 -16.64
CA GLU A 229 -13.71 1.12 -17.16
C GLU A 229 -13.70 1.13 -18.70
N PRO A 230 -13.64 2.30 -19.34
CA PRO A 230 -13.68 2.40 -20.81
C PRO A 230 -12.60 1.61 -21.53
N ALA A 231 -11.38 1.57 -20.97
CA ALA A 231 -10.25 0.86 -21.56
C ALA A 231 -10.47 -0.67 -21.63
N LEU A 232 -11.31 -1.22 -20.75
CA LEU A 232 -11.61 -2.65 -20.68
C LEU A 232 -12.90 -3.04 -21.39
N LYS A 233 -13.79 -2.06 -21.69
CA LYS A 233 -15.08 -2.32 -22.35
C LYS A 233 -14.95 -2.86 -23.78
N THR A 234 -13.83 -2.57 -24.45
CA THR A 234 -13.56 -3.00 -25.81
C THR A 234 -13.08 -4.45 -25.90
N LEU A 235 -12.74 -5.07 -24.76
CA LEU A 235 -12.30 -6.44 -24.71
C LEU A 235 -13.43 -7.40 -25.05
N ALA A 236 -13.26 -8.15 -26.14
CA ALA A 236 -14.14 -9.23 -26.54
C ALA A 236 -13.97 -10.47 -25.63
N GLY A 237 -14.98 -11.32 -25.61
CA GLY A 237 -14.84 -12.69 -25.09
C GLY A 237 -15.22 -12.91 -23.63
N ALA A 238 -15.44 -11.87 -22.80
CA ALA A 238 -15.95 -12.08 -21.45
C ALA A 238 -17.32 -11.45 -21.25
N SER A 239 -18.28 -12.25 -20.86
CA SER A 239 -19.62 -11.79 -20.47
C SER A 239 -20.09 -12.56 -19.23
N GLY A 240 -20.94 -11.93 -18.42
CA GLY A 240 -21.51 -12.56 -17.23
C GLY A 240 -20.80 -12.16 -15.92
N PRO A 241 -21.30 -12.66 -14.78
CA PRO A 241 -20.87 -12.24 -13.44
C PRO A 241 -19.47 -12.75 -13.05
N GLU A 242 -18.96 -13.75 -13.74
CA GLU A 242 -17.65 -14.35 -13.43
C GLU A 242 -16.49 -13.74 -14.20
N LYS A 243 -16.76 -12.81 -15.13
CA LYS A 243 -15.70 -12.23 -15.95
C LYS A 243 -14.64 -11.54 -15.12
N LEU A 244 -13.41 -11.64 -15.60
CA LEU A 244 -12.23 -10.96 -15.05
C LEU A 244 -11.46 -10.31 -16.20
N TYR A 245 -10.54 -9.43 -15.82
CA TYR A 245 -9.60 -8.83 -16.75
C TYR A 245 -8.18 -9.09 -16.24
N LEU A 246 -7.34 -9.67 -17.08
CA LEU A 246 -5.91 -9.79 -16.81
C LEU A 246 -5.18 -8.63 -17.48
N VAL A 247 -4.44 -7.86 -16.70
CA VAL A 247 -3.66 -6.72 -17.18
C VAL A 247 -2.20 -6.94 -16.83
N VAL A 248 -1.32 -6.84 -17.83
CA VAL A 248 0.11 -7.04 -17.67
C VAL A 248 0.85 -5.77 -18.12
N GLY A 249 1.74 -5.27 -17.24
CA GLY A 249 2.52 -4.06 -17.50
C GLY A 249 3.97 -4.37 -17.83
N PHE A 250 4.51 -3.69 -18.84
CA PHE A 250 5.90 -3.75 -19.29
C PHE A 250 6.55 -2.39 -19.25
N GLU A 251 7.84 -2.38 -18.90
CA GLU A 251 8.70 -1.18 -18.88
C GLU A 251 10.09 -1.54 -19.39
N GLY A 252 10.72 -0.63 -20.11
CA GLY A 252 12.06 -0.81 -20.63
C GLY A 252 12.39 0.19 -21.72
N SER A 253 13.32 -0.18 -22.62
CA SER A 253 13.51 0.50 -23.89
C SER A 253 12.32 0.23 -24.84
N ALA A 254 12.13 1.05 -25.86
CA ALA A 254 11.07 0.87 -26.83
C ALA A 254 11.12 -0.51 -27.49
N VAL A 255 12.31 -0.96 -27.86
CA VAL A 255 12.53 -2.28 -28.52
C VAL A 255 12.17 -3.44 -27.58
N GLU A 256 12.57 -3.38 -26.30
CA GLU A 256 12.23 -4.40 -25.31
C GLU A 256 10.72 -4.49 -25.08
N VAL A 257 10.06 -3.34 -24.92
CA VAL A 257 8.63 -3.30 -24.68
C VAL A 257 7.84 -3.80 -25.89
N GLU A 258 8.22 -3.41 -27.10
CA GLU A 258 7.62 -3.90 -28.35
C GLU A 258 7.75 -5.43 -28.46
N TRP A 259 8.95 -5.96 -28.21
CA TRP A 259 9.18 -7.41 -28.23
C TRP A 259 8.35 -8.15 -27.19
N MET A 260 8.33 -7.66 -25.92
CA MET A 260 7.57 -8.29 -24.83
C MET A 260 6.07 -8.28 -25.10
N THR A 261 5.54 -7.19 -25.64
CA THR A 261 4.11 -7.11 -25.98
C THR A 261 3.73 -8.04 -27.11
N GLY A 262 4.53 -8.10 -28.18
CA GLY A 262 4.34 -9.06 -29.28
C GLY A 262 4.43 -10.52 -28.79
N ARG A 263 5.42 -10.81 -27.96
CA ARG A 263 5.59 -12.16 -27.39
C ARG A 263 4.42 -12.57 -26.53
N LEU A 264 3.96 -11.70 -25.62
CA LEU A 264 2.80 -12.00 -24.78
C LEU A 264 1.52 -12.15 -25.57
N HIS A 265 1.33 -11.33 -26.62
CA HIS A 265 0.20 -11.46 -27.55
C HIS A 265 0.14 -12.87 -28.16
N ASP A 266 1.27 -13.36 -28.70
CA ASP A 266 1.34 -14.68 -29.31
C ASP A 266 1.09 -15.81 -28.29
N GLU A 267 1.65 -15.69 -27.09
CA GLU A 267 1.43 -16.64 -25.99
C GLU A 267 -0.05 -16.70 -25.58
N TRP A 268 -0.72 -15.56 -25.46
CA TRP A 268 -2.13 -15.50 -25.12
C TRP A 268 -3.03 -16.05 -26.23
N CYS A 269 -2.74 -15.73 -27.51
CA CYS A 269 -3.46 -16.31 -28.63
C CYS A 269 -3.33 -17.84 -28.68
N ALA A 270 -2.11 -18.37 -28.41
CA ALA A 270 -1.88 -19.81 -28.32
C ALA A 270 -2.65 -20.49 -27.17
N LEU A 271 -2.98 -19.75 -26.11
CA LEU A 271 -3.80 -20.20 -25.00
C LEU A 271 -5.32 -19.98 -25.21
N GLY A 272 -5.72 -19.54 -26.40
CA GLY A 272 -7.12 -19.35 -26.78
C GLY A 272 -7.74 -18.04 -26.29
N ILE A 273 -6.92 -17.03 -26.03
CA ILE A 273 -7.42 -15.69 -25.75
C ILE A 273 -7.72 -14.98 -27.07
N GLU A 274 -8.97 -14.57 -27.22
CA GLU A 274 -9.42 -13.79 -28.37
C GLU A 274 -9.08 -12.32 -28.20
N ALA A 275 -8.42 -11.73 -29.20
CA ALA A 275 -8.15 -10.29 -29.33
C ALA A 275 -7.64 -9.59 -28.04
N PRO A 276 -6.47 -9.97 -27.50
CA PRO A 276 -5.84 -9.16 -26.44
C PRO A 276 -5.51 -7.77 -27.00
N ILE A 277 -5.61 -6.75 -26.15
CA ILE A 277 -5.37 -5.36 -26.55
C ILE A 277 -4.17 -4.77 -25.84
N THR A 278 -3.54 -3.78 -26.48
CA THR A 278 -2.69 -2.79 -25.83
C THR A 278 -3.55 -1.61 -25.41
N ILE A 279 -3.45 -1.19 -24.16
CA ILE A 279 -4.24 -0.07 -23.61
C ILE A 279 -3.65 1.24 -24.15
N GLY A 280 -4.45 2.01 -24.90
CA GLY A 280 -4.00 3.22 -25.58
C GLY A 280 -3.57 4.33 -24.62
N ASP A 281 -4.34 4.61 -23.57
CA ASP A 281 -3.96 5.54 -22.49
C ASP A 281 -3.49 4.78 -21.26
N ALA A 282 -2.28 4.20 -21.37
CA ALA A 282 -1.69 3.42 -20.30
C ALA A 282 -1.44 4.26 -19.03
N ALA A 283 -1.17 5.55 -19.17
CA ALA A 283 -0.86 6.43 -18.02
C ALA A 283 -2.11 6.69 -17.16
N ASP A 284 -3.25 7.03 -17.80
CA ASP A 284 -4.51 7.23 -17.07
C ASP A 284 -5.02 5.94 -16.44
N PHE A 285 -5.00 4.85 -17.19
CA PHE A 285 -5.40 3.55 -16.65
C PHE A 285 -4.49 3.10 -15.49
N TRP A 286 -3.17 3.33 -15.62
CA TRP A 286 -2.22 3.05 -14.55
C TRP A 286 -2.52 3.84 -13.29
N LYS A 287 -2.86 5.12 -13.43
CA LYS A 287 -3.26 5.96 -12.30
C LYS A 287 -4.47 5.37 -11.59
N LYS A 288 -5.47 4.86 -12.32
CA LYS A 288 -6.65 4.20 -11.74
C LYS A 288 -6.28 2.92 -10.98
N LEU A 289 -5.37 2.11 -11.52
CA LEU A 289 -4.84 0.92 -10.82
C LEU A 289 -4.14 1.32 -9.51
N VAL A 290 -3.32 2.37 -9.55
CA VAL A 290 -2.60 2.85 -8.37
C VAL A 290 -3.54 3.44 -7.31
N ASP A 291 -4.54 4.22 -7.74
CA ASP A 291 -5.46 4.90 -6.83
C ASP A 291 -6.60 4.00 -6.34
N PHE A 292 -6.81 2.82 -6.91
CA PHE A 292 -7.91 1.92 -6.56
C PHE A 292 -8.02 1.63 -5.05
N PRO A 293 -6.94 1.39 -4.29
CA PRO A 293 -7.06 1.13 -2.86
C PRO A 293 -7.41 2.37 -2.01
N ALA A 294 -7.25 3.57 -2.57
CA ALA A 294 -7.56 4.79 -1.84
C ALA A 294 -9.07 4.98 -1.74
N VAL A 295 -9.57 4.90 -0.55
CA VAL A 295 -10.85 5.50 -0.21
C VAL A 295 -10.52 6.96 0.02
N GLY A 296 -10.90 7.84 -0.91
CA GLY A 296 -10.64 9.28 -0.75
C GLY A 296 -10.99 9.72 0.68
N ASN A 297 -10.52 10.91 1.13
CA ASN A 297 -10.82 11.47 2.45
C ASN A 297 -12.35 11.62 2.66
N ALA A 298 -13.06 10.49 2.57
CA ALA A 298 -14.48 10.43 2.86
C ALA A 298 -14.64 10.84 4.33
N GLN A 299 -15.41 11.87 4.57
CA GLN A 299 -15.98 12.18 5.88
C GLN A 299 -16.46 10.86 6.52
N PRO A 300 -16.48 10.74 7.86
CA PRO A 300 -17.11 9.61 8.51
C PRO A 300 -18.48 9.42 7.87
N ALA A 301 -18.57 8.43 6.99
CA ALA A 301 -19.81 8.12 6.31
C ALA A 301 -20.61 7.18 7.19
N ASP A 302 -21.91 7.18 7.02
CA ASP A 302 -22.77 6.15 7.58
C ASP A 302 -22.18 4.77 7.24
N LYS A 303 -22.21 3.83 8.19
CA LYS A 303 -21.67 2.48 8.01
C LYS A 303 -22.27 1.78 6.78
N ASP A 304 -23.53 2.11 6.44
CA ASP A 304 -24.24 1.51 5.31
C ASP A 304 -23.78 2.04 3.95
N THR A 305 -23.08 3.17 3.90
CA THR A 305 -22.60 3.82 2.68
C THR A 305 -21.08 3.86 2.56
N ALA A 306 -20.36 3.56 3.63
CA ALA A 306 -18.91 3.62 3.64
C ALA A 306 -18.29 2.36 3.01
N PRO A 307 -17.45 2.49 1.96
CA PRO A 307 -16.78 1.35 1.40
C PRO A 307 -15.76 0.77 2.38
N LEU A 308 -15.90 -0.53 2.67
CA LEU A 308 -14.88 -1.28 3.39
C LEU A 308 -13.80 -1.72 2.40
N VAL A 309 -12.54 -1.41 2.68
CA VAL A 309 -11.41 -1.84 1.85
C VAL A 309 -10.57 -2.87 2.61
N LEU A 310 -10.44 -4.02 1.98
CA LEU A 310 -9.73 -5.18 2.51
C LEU A 310 -8.46 -5.44 1.71
N LYS A 311 -7.45 -6.02 2.36
CA LYS A 311 -6.26 -6.53 1.70
C LYS A 311 -5.95 -7.92 2.23
N ALA A 312 -5.96 -8.90 1.34
CA ALA A 312 -5.40 -10.21 1.62
C ALA A 312 -3.97 -10.32 1.06
N SER A 313 -3.12 -11.04 1.80
CA SER A 313 -1.78 -11.42 1.36
C SER A 313 -1.72 -12.95 1.39
N LEU A 314 -1.55 -13.57 0.25
CA LEU A 314 -1.70 -15.00 0.02
C LEU A 314 -0.48 -15.54 -0.73
N VAL A 315 -0.38 -16.86 -0.88
CA VAL A 315 0.44 -17.41 -1.97
C VAL A 315 -0.22 -17.11 -3.32
N PRO A 316 0.53 -16.92 -4.43
CA PRO A 316 -0.06 -16.56 -5.72
C PRO A 316 -1.18 -17.49 -6.20
N SER A 317 -1.07 -18.80 -5.95
CA SER A 317 -2.11 -19.79 -6.28
C SER A 317 -3.40 -19.65 -5.45
N GLY A 318 -3.39 -18.88 -4.36
CA GLY A 318 -4.56 -18.60 -3.53
C GLY A 318 -5.40 -17.43 -4.01
N VAL A 319 -4.94 -16.67 -5.03
CA VAL A 319 -5.61 -15.45 -5.48
C VAL A 319 -7.01 -15.75 -6.05
N THR A 320 -7.10 -16.69 -6.97
CA THR A 320 -8.36 -17.03 -7.64
C THR A 320 -9.40 -17.68 -6.70
N PRO A 321 -9.05 -18.65 -5.84
CA PRO A 321 -9.99 -19.15 -4.85
C PRO A 321 -10.47 -18.07 -3.86
N PHE A 322 -9.60 -17.11 -3.53
CA PHE A 322 -9.99 -16.02 -2.64
C PHE A 322 -10.91 -15.00 -3.33
N ILE A 323 -10.76 -14.76 -4.64
CA ILE A 323 -11.73 -13.99 -5.43
C ILE A 323 -13.11 -14.65 -5.37
N ASP A 324 -13.19 -15.97 -5.52
CA ASP A 324 -14.46 -16.72 -5.46
C ASP A 324 -15.11 -16.60 -4.07
N ALA A 325 -14.32 -16.66 -3.00
CA ALA A 325 -14.80 -16.42 -1.64
C ALA A 325 -15.33 -14.99 -1.44
N LEU A 326 -14.63 -13.98 -1.95
CA LEU A 326 -15.08 -12.59 -1.93
C LEU A 326 -16.38 -12.37 -2.71
N ARG A 327 -16.50 -12.94 -3.90
CA ARG A 327 -17.71 -12.88 -4.72
C ARG A 327 -18.89 -13.58 -4.09
N THR A 328 -18.66 -14.64 -3.33
CA THR A 328 -19.70 -15.31 -2.56
C THR A 328 -20.23 -14.40 -1.44
N LEU A 329 -19.35 -13.65 -0.78
CA LEU A 329 -19.73 -12.72 0.29
C LEU A 329 -20.41 -11.45 -0.26
N ASP A 330 -19.84 -10.86 -1.30
CA ASP A 330 -20.28 -9.60 -1.90
C ASP A 330 -20.10 -9.65 -3.43
N PRO A 331 -21.11 -10.17 -4.18
CA PRO A 331 -21.01 -10.35 -5.62
C PRO A 331 -20.65 -9.08 -6.42
N PRO A 332 -21.11 -7.85 -6.07
CA PRO A 332 -20.73 -6.63 -6.78
C PRO A 332 -19.41 -6.00 -6.31
N ALA A 333 -18.69 -6.62 -5.37
CA ALA A 333 -17.40 -6.10 -4.91
C ALA A 333 -16.45 -5.81 -6.06
N SER A 334 -15.72 -4.71 -5.97
CA SER A 334 -14.63 -4.42 -6.90
C SER A 334 -13.32 -4.95 -6.35
N ILE A 335 -12.62 -5.73 -7.16
CA ILE A 335 -11.42 -6.46 -6.75
C ILE A 335 -10.28 -6.12 -7.70
N GLN A 336 -9.12 -5.84 -7.13
CA GLN A 336 -7.82 -5.72 -7.81
C GLN A 336 -6.82 -6.65 -7.14
N CYS A 337 -6.15 -7.47 -7.93
CA CYS A 337 -5.13 -8.36 -7.41
C CYS A 337 -3.78 -8.05 -8.07
N HIS A 338 -2.74 -7.84 -7.27
CA HIS A 338 -1.36 -7.97 -7.74
C HIS A 338 -1.06 -9.47 -7.77
N ALA A 339 -1.56 -10.15 -8.84
CA ALA A 339 -1.71 -11.60 -8.87
C ALA A 339 -0.38 -12.34 -8.79
N GLY A 340 0.68 -11.80 -9.40
CA GLY A 340 2.03 -12.37 -9.31
C GLY A 340 2.65 -12.34 -7.90
N ASN A 341 2.09 -11.53 -6.99
CA ASN A 341 2.56 -11.40 -5.60
C ASN A 341 1.58 -11.96 -4.56
N GLY A 342 0.44 -12.51 -4.98
CA GLY A 342 -0.56 -13.03 -4.06
C GLY A 342 -1.28 -11.95 -3.23
N ILE A 343 -1.39 -10.72 -3.72
CA ILE A 343 -2.09 -9.65 -3.02
C ILE A 343 -3.47 -9.44 -3.65
N VAL A 344 -4.51 -9.47 -2.83
CA VAL A 344 -5.88 -9.16 -3.24
C VAL A 344 -6.37 -7.95 -2.46
N ILE A 345 -6.81 -6.92 -3.18
CA ILE A 345 -7.44 -5.72 -2.62
C ILE A 345 -8.88 -5.71 -3.06
N ALA A 346 -9.81 -5.64 -2.11
CA ALA A 346 -11.23 -5.64 -2.37
C ALA A 346 -11.89 -4.40 -1.77
N ARG A 347 -12.74 -3.74 -2.55
CA ARG A 347 -13.68 -2.72 -2.12
C ARG A 347 -15.05 -3.35 -2.07
N LEU A 348 -15.58 -3.56 -0.87
CA LEU A 348 -16.92 -4.09 -0.72
C LEU A 348 -17.95 -3.05 -1.17
N SER A 349 -19.04 -3.52 -1.76
CA SER A 349 -20.13 -2.67 -2.27
C SER A 349 -20.96 -2.04 -1.15
N ALA A 350 -21.02 -2.72 0.00
CA ALA A 350 -21.71 -2.27 1.20
C ALA A 350 -21.05 -2.88 2.45
N PHE A 351 -21.37 -2.32 3.61
CA PHE A 351 -20.98 -2.93 4.88
C PHE A 351 -21.69 -4.28 5.06
N PRO A 352 -20.98 -5.35 5.52
CA PRO A 352 -21.56 -6.67 5.64
C PRO A 352 -22.79 -6.70 6.57
N LYS A 353 -23.92 -7.18 6.06
CA LYS A 353 -25.20 -7.23 6.82
C LYS A 353 -25.12 -8.06 8.09
N GLU A 354 -24.29 -9.09 8.09
CA GLU A 354 -24.10 -10.00 9.22
C GLU A 354 -23.00 -9.52 10.20
N GLY A 355 -22.50 -8.32 9.97
CA GLY A 355 -21.42 -7.72 10.76
C GLY A 355 -20.02 -8.13 10.32
N LEU A 356 -19.06 -7.30 10.74
CA LEU A 356 -17.66 -7.43 10.33
C LEU A 356 -17.03 -8.74 10.86
N SER A 357 -17.33 -9.11 12.10
CA SER A 357 -16.80 -10.34 12.71
C SER A 357 -17.18 -11.58 11.91
N ARG A 358 -18.46 -11.72 11.50
CA ARG A 358 -18.89 -12.89 10.75
C ARG A 358 -18.31 -12.90 9.34
N ALA A 359 -18.33 -11.75 8.66
CA ALA A 359 -17.81 -11.63 7.31
C ALA A 359 -16.29 -11.89 7.25
N LEU A 360 -15.52 -11.29 8.15
CA LEU A 360 -14.05 -11.39 8.11
C LEU A 360 -13.55 -12.59 8.90
N VAL A 361 -13.85 -12.68 10.21
CA VAL A 361 -13.31 -13.73 11.08
C VAL A 361 -13.95 -15.07 10.80
N GLY A 362 -15.24 -15.10 10.49
CA GLY A 362 -15.99 -16.34 10.19
C GLY A 362 -15.77 -16.88 8.78
N ASN A 363 -15.48 -16.02 7.80
CA ASN A 363 -15.44 -16.43 6.38
C ASN A 363 -14.11 -16.10 5.69
N LEU A 364 -13.75 -14.82 5.54
CA LEU A 364 -12.62 -14.44 4.69
C LEU A 364 -11.24 -14.71 5.31
N GLN A 365 -11.08 -14.59 6.63
CA GLN A 365 -9.80 -14.95 7.29
C GLN A 365 -9.50 -16.45 7.19
N PRO A 366 -10.45 -17.37 7.44
CA PRO A 366 -10.24 -18.81 7.17
C PRO A 366 -9.92 -19.09 5.70
N ALA A 367 -10.60 -18.42 4.75
CA ALA A 367 -10.28 -18.56 3.32
C ALA A 367 -8.86 -18.10 2.99
N ALA A 368 -8.40 -16.98 3.58
CA ALA A 368 -7.02 -16.53 3.42
C ALA A 368 -6.02 -17.50 4.07
N ALA A 369 -6.30 -17.98 5.28
CA ALA A 369 -5.44 -18.92 5.99
C ALA A 369 -5.29 -20.27 5.27
N ALA A 370 -6.33 -20.74 4.59
CA ALA A 370 -6.28 -21.96 3.75
C ALA A 370 -5.24 -21.83 2.62
N HIS A 371 -4.87 -20.63 2.25
CA HIS A 371 -3.84 -20.32 1.25
C HIS A 371 -2.59 -19.63 1.86
N HIS A 372 -2.25 -20.03 3.11
CA HIS A 372 -1.08 -19.54 3.84
C HIS A 372 -1.02 -18.02 3.95
N GLY A 373 -2.16 -17.37 4.01
CA GLY A 373 -2.27 -15.92 3.96
C GLY A 373 -2.94 -15.30 5.17
N SER A 374 -3.06 -13.97 5.09
CA SER A 374 -3.72 -13.12 6.08
C SER A 374 -4.63 -12.12 5.41
N LEU A 375 -5.62 -11.62 6.14
CA LEU A 375 -6.55 -10.59 5.73
C LEU A 375 -6.46 -9.41 6.68
N LEU A 376 -6.38 -8.20 6.12
CA LEU A 376 -6.33 -6.94 6.85
C LEU A 376 -7.46 -6.02 6.40
N VAL A 377 -7.93 -5.14 7.29
CA VAL A 377 -8.77 -4.01 6.93
C VAL A 377 -7.87 -2.80 6.65
N LEU A 378 -7.83 -2.35 5.38
CA LEU A 378 -7.10 -1.14 5.00
C LEU A 378 -7.87 0.12 5.36
N SER A 379 -9.18 0.11 5.16
CA SER A 379 -10.05 1.26 5.43
C SER A 379 -11.44 0.79 5.84
N ASN A 380 -11.92 1.38 6.92
CA ASN A 380 -13.30 1.32 7.36
C ASN A 380 -13.70 2.73 7.86
N PRO A 381 -14.17 3.61 6.97
CA PRO A 381 -14.48 4.99 7.32
C PRO A 381 -15.55 5.14 8.41
N SER A 382 -16.42 4.14 8.57
CA SER A 382 -17.42 4.13 9.65
C SER A 382 -16.81 3.86 11.02
N GLY A 383 -15.64 3.22 11.09
CA GLY A 383 -15.02 2.75 12.33
C GLY A 383 -15.81 1.69 13.10
N SER A 384 -16.96 1.24 12.53
CA SER A 384 -17.88 0.32 13.21
C SER A 384 -17.33 -1.09 13.30
N GLU A 385 -17.61 -1.79 14.40
CA GLU A 385 -17.35 -3.21 14.64
C GLU A 385 -15.87 -3.63 14.51
N MET A 386 -14.93 -2.69 14.63
CA MET A 386 -13.49 -2.98 14.51
C MET A 386 -12.94 -3.55 15.82
N THR A 387 -12.43 -4.77 15.74
CA THR A 387 -11.68 -5.45 16.81
C THR A 387 -10.27 -5.77 16.31
N HIS A 388 -9.36 -6.10 17.22
CA HIS A 388 -8.01 -6.54 16.82
C HIS A 388 -8.08 -7.71 15.83
N GLN A 389 -8.90 -8.71 16.13
CA GLN A 389 -9.04 -9.90 15.29
C GLN A 389 -9.63 -9.57 13.91
N SER A 390 -10.66 -8.71 13.83
CA SER A 390 -11.23 -8.36 12.52
C SER A 390 -10.28 -7.53 11.64
N VAL A 391 -9.39 -6.71 12.24
CA VAL A 391 -8.49 -5.81 11.51
C VAL A 391 -7.15 -6.47 11.19
N TRP A 392 -6.56 -7.21 12.13
CA TRP A 392 -5.20 -7.74 12.03
C TRP A 392 -5.12 -9.27 11.96
N GLY A 393 -6.24 -9.97 12.17
CA GLY A 393 -6.27 -11.43 12.27
C GLY A 393 -5.96 -11.93 13.69
N GLY A 394 -5.62 -13.23 13.79
CA GLY A 394 -5.28 -13.86 15.05
C GLY A 394 -3.97 -13.33 15.65
N LEU A 395 -3.86 -13.43 16.98
CA LEU A 395 -2.64 -13.11 17.71
C LEU A 395 -1.69 -14.31 17.66
N ASP A 396 -0.81 -14.34 16.67
CA ASP A 396 0.18 -15.40 16.52
C ASP A 396 1.47 -15.12 17.31
N VAL A 397 2.39 -16.09 17.31
CA VAL A 397 3.69 -16.07 18.00
C VAL A 397 4.48 -14.76 17.87
N PRO A 398 4.47 -14.03 16.72
CA PRO A 398 5.19 -12.75 16.59
C PRO A 398 4.69 -11.64 17.52
N PHE A 399 3.46 -11.70 18.04
CA PHE A 399 2.86 -10.59 18.79
C PHE A 399 3.64 -10.25 20.08
N ALA A 400 4.11 -11.26 20.82
CA ALA A 400 4.91 -11.04 22.02
C ALA A 400 6.23 -10.31 21.71
N LEU A 401 6.88 -10.65 20.60
CA LEU A 401 8.08 -9.97 20.13
C LEU A 401 7.76 -8.53 19.69
N MET A 402 6.68 -8.32 18.96
CA MET A 402 6.24 -7.00 18.54
C MET A 402 5.94 -6.08 19.74
N SER A 403 5.27 -6.60 20.77
CA SER A 403 5.01 -5.88 22.02
C SER A 403 6.30 -5.53 22.77
N ALA A 404 7.25 -6.46 22.85
CA ALA A 404 8.56 -6.21 23.48
C ALA A 404 9.36 -5.12 22.72
N VAL A 405 9.32 -5.12 21.39
CA VAL A 405 9.92 -4.07 20.55
C VAL A 405 9.21 -2.73 20.80
N LYS A 406 7.88 -2.71 20.79
CA LYS A 406 7.08 -1.50 21.09
C LYS A 406 7.49 -0.90 22.44
N GLN A 407 7.59 -1.70 23.50
CA GLN A 407 8.01 -1.25 24.83
C GLN A 407 9.40 -0.63 24.84
N LYS A 408 10.33 -1.11 23.99
CA LYS A 408 11.69 -0.52 23.89
C LYS A 408 11.66 0.87 23.26
N PHE A 409 10.86 1.06 22.22
CA PHE A 409 10.79 2.33 21.49
C PHE A 409 9.81 3.33 22.08
N ASP A 410 8.72 2.87 22.69
CA ASP A 410 7.67 3.70 23.26
C ASP A 410 7.14 3.12 24.60
N PRO A 411 7.92 3.25 25.71
CA PRO A 411 7.62 2.59 26.98
C PRO A 411 6.29 3.05 27.62
N LYS A 412 5.84 4.26 27.33
CA LYS A 412 4.57 4.79 27.84
C LYS A 412 3.40 4.62 26.85
N ASN A 413 3.65 3.96 25.70
CA ASN A 413 2.64 3.76 24.66
C ASN A 413 1.92 5.05 24.25
N ILE A 414 2.69 6.13 23.99
CA ILE A 414 2.13 7.41 23.57
C ILE A 414 2.00 7.54 22.04
N LEU A 415 2.78 6.78 21.25
CA LEU A 415 2.78 6.88 19.78
C LEU A 415 1.69 6.00 19.18
N ASN A 416 0.69 6.60 18.55
CA ASN A 416 -0.46 5.91 17.94
C ASN A 416 -1.03 4.78 18.82
N PRO A 417 -1.38 5.06 20.10
CA PRO A 417 -1.75 4.01 21.06
C PRO A 417 -2.98 3.24 20.59
N GLY A 418 -2.93 1.90 20.71
CA GLY A 418 -4.04 1.00 20.42
C GLY A 418 -4.34 0.77 18.95
N ARG A 419 -3.56 1.34 18.02
CA ARG A 419 -3.85 1.23 16.59
C ARG A 419 -3.31 -0.04 15.93
N PHE A 420 -2.19 -0.57 16.42
CA PHE A 420 -1.53 -1.72 15.81
C PHE A 420 -1.01 -2.70 16.88
N VAL A 421 0.05 -2.35 17.59
CA VAL A 421 0.64 -3.22 18.61
C VAL A 421 0.14 -2.79 19.97
N TYR A 422 -0.37 -3.74 20.74
CA TYR A 422 -0.75 -3.54 22.14
C TYR A 422 0.45 -3.70 23.08
N VAL A 423 0.50 -2.90 24.11
CA VAL A 423 1.43 -3.02 25.23
C VAL A 423 0.65 -3.38 26.48
#